data_c307295a08b976b378c1c530ec8af65b
#
_entry.id   c307295a08b976b378c1c530ec8af65b
#
_cell.length_a   1.000
_cell.length_b   1.000
_cell.length_c   1.000
_cell.angle_alpha   90.00
_cell.angle_beta   90.00
_cell.angle_gamma   90.00
#
_symmetry.space_group_name_H-M   'P 1'
#
loop_
_entity.id
_entity.type
_entity.pdbx_description
1 polymer ?
#
loop_
_entity_poly.entity_id
_entity_poly.type
_entity_poly.pdbx_seq_one_letter_code
_entity_poly.pdbx_strand_id
1 'polypeptide(L)'
;MNTFADYILEEEELGSKMEIAYYLSKKEKVFFDKSIVFKTEIARLFLNYSKIEVDKNFVLTACLLCNCKKVDNAQDINKIHTYAKEGADYLREMGFGKRFCKVCEEINRYSNSNPRERESDILELVDQFGGMLLDRPERIGFKPDEALVLLEHRNLKDEYNRYLHTFIEFVNFLEKIQINDLVSMTALRRLVKIHNETEELTKFIQKVVYEFEPKIDKLIAEQNEEIAEEMFSKVEDANRPLFSEETTRKIMAHIHDDPRMKQEGQV
;
A
#
# COMPACT_ATOMS: atom_id res chain seq x y z
N MET A 1 -24.09 24.11 2.45
CA MET A 1 -24.10 22.99 3.41
C MET A 1 -23.07 22.00 2.87
N ASN A 2 -22.06 21.67 3.66
CA ASN A 2 -21.11 20.64 3.26
C ASN A 2 -21.83 19.30 3.16
N THR A 3 -21.56 18.55 2.13
CA THR A 3 -22.09 17.20 1.94
C THR A 3 -21.34 16.22 2.84
N PHE A 4 -21.84 14.98 2.99
CA PHE A 4 -21.10 13.91 3.66
C PHE A 4 -19.75 13.65 2.96
N ALA A 5 -19.74 13.75 1.63
CA ALA A 5 -18.53 13.59 0.85
C ALA A 5 -17.47 14.64 1.20
N ASP A 6 -17.85 15.91 1.29
CA ASP A 6 -16.93 16.98 1.69
C ASP A 6 -16.35 16.69 3.07
N TYR A 7 -17.19 16.33 4.04
CA TYR A 7 -16.79 16.10 5.41
C TYR A 7 -15.77 14.96 5.55
N ILE A 8 -16.01 13.80 4.92
CA ILE A 8 -15.09 12.66 5.03
C ILE A 8 -13.82 12.83 4.19
N LEU A 9 -13.87 13.59 3.09
CA LEU A 9 -12.69 13.87 2.27
C LEU A 9 -11.79 14.94 2.88
N GLU A 10 -12.33 15.88 3.65
CA GLU A 10 -11.57 16.91 4.36
C GLU A 10 -10.91 16.37 5.64
N GLU A 11 -11.44 15.30 6.24
CA GLU A 11 -10.83 14.68 7.41
C GLU A 11 -9.49 14.05 7.02
N GLU A 12 -8.41 14.33 7.74
CA GLU A 12 -7.06 13.81 7.47
C GLU A 12 -6.69 12.62 8.35
N GLU A 13 -7.27 12.56 9.57
CA GLU A 13 -6.99 11.50 10.52
C GLU A 13 -7.72 10.20 10.14
N LEU A 14 -6.96 9.14 9.85
CA LEU A 14 -7.53 7.86 9.42
C LEU A 14 -8.47 7.24 10.46
N GLY A 15 -8.12 7.33 11.74
CA GLY A 15 -8.98 6.87 12.83
C GLY A 15 -10.35 7.53 12.82
N SER A 16 -10.38 8.86 12.69
CA SER A 16 -11.62 9.64 12.56
C SER A 16 -12.42 9.25 11.32
N LYS A 17 -11.76 9.02 10.18
CA LYS A 17 -12.42 8.49 8.97
C LYS A 17 -13.07 7.13 9.17
N MET A 18 -12.37 6.22 9.86
CA MET A 18 -12.90 4.89 10.18
C MET A 18 -14.14 4.99 11.07
N GLU A 19 -14.15 5.89 12.04
CA GLU A 19 -15.32 6.14 12.88
C GLU A 19 -16.49 6.72 12.07
N ILE A 20 -16.23 7.69 11.20
CA ILE A 20 -17.25 8.29 10.31
C ILE A 20 -17.86 7.20 9.42
N ALA A 21 -17.04 6.34 8.80
CA ALA A 21 -17.50 5.23 7.97
C ALA A 21 -18.32 4.20 8.78
N TYR A 22 -17.89 3.94 10.02
CA TYR A 22 -18.64 3.07 10.93
C TYR A 22 -20.03 3.62 11.26
N TYR A 23 -20.14 4.91 11.61
CA TYR A 23 -21.43 5.52 11.89
C TYR A 23 -22.32 5.57 10.65
N LEU A 24 -21.77 5.86 9.48
CA LEU A 24 -22.48 5.77 8.21
C LEU A 24 -23.05 4.37 8.01
N SER A 25 -22.26 3.33 8.25
CA SER A 25 -22.69 1.95 8.09
C SER A 25 -23.88 1.58 8.97
N LYS A 26 -23.91 2.12 10.17
CA LYS A 26 -25.04 1.91 11.11
C LYS A 26 -26.31 2.63 10.66
N LYS A 27 -26.15 3.85 10.15
CA LYS A 27 -27.28 4.70 9.73
C LYS A 27 -27.88 4.24 8.41
N GLU A 28 -27.05 3.97 7.41
CA GLU A 28 -27.45 3.76 6.02
C GLU A 28 -27.41 2.28 5.58
N LYS A 29 -27.10 1.36 6.50
CA LYS A 29 -26.95 -0.09 6.22
C LYS A 29 -25.98 -0.37 5.05
N VAL A 30 -24.88 0.36 5.00
CA VAL A 30 -23.79 0.08 4.09
C VAL A 30 -22.83 -0.94 4.69
N PHE A 31 -22.18 -1.72 3.84
CA PHE A 31 -21.20 -2.70 4.30
C PHE A 31 -19.95 -2.02 4.84
N PHE A 32 -19.61 -2.31 6.09
CA PHE A 32 -18.39 -1.87 6.73
C PHE A 32 -18.02 -2.84 7.85
N ASP A 33 -16.90 -3.51 7.73
CA ASP A 33 -16.42 -4.53 8.68
C ASP A 33 -14.93 -4.42 8.98
N LYS A 34 -14.40 -5.32 9.79
CA LYS A 34 -12.98 -5.39 10.11
C LYS A 34 -12.09 -5.59 8.88
N SER A 35 -12.58 -6.28 7.85
CA SER A 35 -11.78 -6.51 6.64
C SER A 35 -11.51 -5.23 5.86
N ILE A 36 -12.44 -4.27 5.90
CA ILE A 36 -12.25 -2.95 5.29
C ILE A 36 -11.18 -2.18 6.06
N VAL A 37 -11.26 -2.13 7.38
CA VAL A 37 -10.23 -1.48 8.23
C VAL A 37 -8.86 -2.11 8.00
N PHE A 38 -8.77 -3.43 7.98
CA PHE A 38 -7.54 -4.17 7.71
C PHE A 38 -6.91 -3.79 6.36
N LYS A 39 -7.71 -3.77 5.29
CA LYS A 39 -7.27 -3.41 3.95
C LYS A 39 -6.86 -1.94 3.86
N THR A 40 -7.59 -1.05 4.52
CA THR A 40 -7.26 0.38 4.55
C THR A 40 -5.92 0.61 5.25
N GLU A 41 -5.63 -0.13 6.32
CA GLU A 41 -4.31 -0.07 6.97
C GLU A 41 -3.19 -0.58 6.04
N ILE A 42 -3.40 -1.66 5.30
CA ILE A 42 -2.45 -2.11 4.28
C ILE A 42 -2.23 -1.01 3.22
N ALA A 43 -3.30 -0.33 2.78
CA ALA A 43 -3.19 0.78 1.83
C ALA A 43 -2.35 1.93 2.41
N ARG A 44 -2.59 2.31 3.68
CA ARG A 44 -1.83 3.36 4.38
C ARG A 44 -0.34 3.03 4.42
N LEU A 45 0.00 1.83 4.84
CA LEU A 45 1.38 1.36 4.91
C LEU A 45 2.04 1.33 3.52
N PHE A 46 1.31 0.86 2.51
CA PHE A 46 1.80 0.83 1.13
C PHE A 46 2.08 2.24 0.58
N LEU A 47 1.18 3.19 0.81
CA LEU A 47 1.36 4.58 0.39
C LEU A 47 2.52 5.27 1.12
N ASN A 48 2.76 4.92 2.39
CA ASN A 48 3.90 5.43 3.14
C ASN A 48 5.23 4.85 2.64
N TYR A 49 5.25 3.57 2.27
CA TYR A 49 6.42 2.88 1.73
C TYR A 49 6.76 3.34 0.31
N SER A 50 5.78 3.33 -0.58
CA SER A 50 6.00 3.45 -2.03
C SER A 50 6.29 4.86 -2.51
N LYS A 51 5.93 5.88 -1.73
CA LYS A 51 6.02 7.31 -2.11
C LYS A 51 5.37 7.63 -3.46
N ILE A 52 4.34 6.85 -3.85
CA ILE A 52 3.58 7.07 -5.07
C ILE A 52 2.89 8.44 -5.00
N GLU A 53 3.00 9.22 -6.07
CA GLU A 53 2.37 10.53 -6.19
C GLU A 53 0.86 10.40 -6.44
N VAL A 54 0.10 10.15 -5.39
CA VAL A 54 -1.36 10.16 -5.34
C VAL A 54 -1.83 10.91 -4.10
N ASP A 55 -3.05 11.38 -4.12
CA ASP A 55 -3.70 11.91 -2.94
C ASP A 55 -4.00 10.77 -1.96
N LYS A 56 -3.17 10.66 -0.91
CA LYS A 56 -3.31 9.61 0.12
C LYS A 56 -4.67 9.64 0.79
N ASN A 57 -5.15 10.85 1.11
CA ASN A 57 -6.42 11.03 1.78
C ASN A 57 -7.59 10.54 0.93
N PHE A 58 -7.55 10.83 -0.37
CA PHE A 58 -8.50 10.33 -1.34
C PHE A 58 -8.48 8.79 -1.44
N VAL A 59 -7.29 8.17 -1.54
CA VAL A 59 -7.15 6.70 -1.64
C VAL A 59 -7.67 6.02 -0.39
N LEU A 60 -7.31 6.50 0.81
CA LEU A 60 -7.77 5.90 2.07
C LEU A 60 -9.28 6.02 2.24
N THR A 61 -9.86 7.17 1.87
CA THR A 61 -11.32 7.34 1.85
C THR A 61 -11.99 6.36 0.87
N ALA A 62 -11.40 6.18 -0.31
CA ALA A 62 -11.91 5.22 -1.28
C ALA A 62 -11.80 3.76 -0.77
N CYS A 63 -10.70 3.38 -0.08
CA CYS A 63 -10.58 2.06 0.56
C CYS A 63 -11.71 1.80 1.57
N LEU A 64 -12.08 2.80 2.37
CA LEU A 64 -13.15 2.66 3.36
C LEU A 64 -14.53 2.50 2.72
N LEU A 65 -14.77 3.08 1.54
CA LEU A 65 -16.12 3.21 0.98
C LEU A 65 -16.38 2.40 -0.30
N CYS A 66 -15.36 1.96 -1.04
CA CYS A 66 -15.53 1.27 -2.34
C CYS A 66 -16.33 -0.04 -2.25
N ASN A 67 -16.35 -0.67 -1.07
CA ASN A 67 -17.10 -1.90 -0.81
C ASN A 67 -18.47 -1.67 -0.15
N CYS A 68 -18.97 -0.43 -0.08
CA CYS A 68 -20.18 -0.06 0.69
C CYS A 68 -21.46 -0.80 0.29
N LYS A 69 -21.54 -1.36 -0.92
CA LYS A 69 -22.65 -2.21 -1.39
C LYS A 69 -22.26 -3.68 -1.56
N LYS A 70 -21.09 -4.08 -1.06
CA LYS A 70 -20.71 -5.49 -1.04
C LYS A 70 -21.68 -6.27 -0.14
N VAL A 71 -22.25 -7.33 -0.69
CA VAL A 71 -23.16 -8.19 0.05
C VAL A 71 -22.32 -9.22 0.79
N ASP A 72 -22.59 -9.40 2.09
CA ASP A 72 -21.93 -10.44 2.91
C ASP A 72 -22.22 -11.86 2.42
N ASN A 73 -23.06 -11.98 1.42
CA ASN A 73 -23.60 -13.27 1.00
C ASN A 73 -22.87 -13.76 -0.25
N ALA A 74 -21.83 -14.58 -0.03
CA ALA A 74 -21.16 -15.34 -1.07
C ALA A 74 -22.11 -16.25 -1.91
N GLN A 75 -23.38 -16.36 -1.51
CA GLN A 75 -24.38 -17.14 -2.20
C GLN A 75 -25.00 -16.42 -3.42
N ASP A 76 -24.86 -15.09 -3.53
CA ASP A 76 -25.38 -14.35 -4.67
C ASP A 76 -24.28 -14.03 -5.68
N ILE A 77 -23.89 -15.02 -6.48
CA ILE A 77 -22.87 -14.91 -7.52
C ILE A 77 -23.15 -13.75 -8.48
N ASN A 78 -24.41 -13.41 -8.75
CA ASN A 78 -24.76 -12.32 -9.66
C ASN A 78 -24.41 -10.95 -9.11
N LYS A 79 -24.38 -10.78 -7.78
CA LYS A 79 -24.04 -9.51 -7.14
C LYS A 79 -22.54 -9.29 -6.96
N ILE A 80 -21.73 -10.34 -7.08
CA ILE A 80 -20.25 -10.21 -7.00
C ILE A 80 -19.71 -9.30 -8.11
N HIS A 81 -20.38 -9.23 -9.25
CA HIS A 81 -19.95 -8.42 -10.39
C HIS A 81 -20.53 -7.00 -10.39
N THR A 82 -21.59 -6.73 -9.64
CA THR A 82 -22.32 -5.46 -9.69
C THR A 82 -22.09 -4.55 -8.49
N TYR A 83 -21.63 -5.08 -7.35
CA TYR A 83 -21.52 -4.32 -6.10
C TYR A 83 -20.66 -3.06 -6.21
N ALA A 84 -19.59 -3.08 -7.03
CA ALA A 84 -18.70 -1.93 -7.20
C ALA A 84 -19.42 -0.78 -7.92
N LYS A 85 -20.20 -1.10 -8.96
CA LYS A 85 -21.03 -0.13 -9.67
C LYS A 85 -22.15 0.41 -8.79
N GLU A 86 -22.89 -0.46 -8.12
CA GLU A 86 -23.94 -0.08 -7.18
C GLU A 86 -23.40 0.81 -6.05
N GLY A 87 -22.18 0.50 -5.56
CA GLY A 87 -21.46 1.32 -4.59
C GLY A 87 -21.11 2.70 -5.14
N ALA A 88 -20.58 2.76 -6.36
CA ALA A 88 -20.24 4.03 -7.01
C ALA A 88 -21.49 4.91 -7.26
N ASP A 89 -22.62 4.31 -7.65
CA ASP A 89 -23.88 5.02 -7.82
C ASP A 89 -24.40 5.57 -6.48
N TYR A 90 -24.36 4.76 -5.42
CA TYR A 90 -24.71 5.22 -4.07
C TYR A 90 -23.81 6.35 -3.57
N LEU A 91 -22.49 6.26 -3.78
CA LEU A 91 -21.56 7.32 -3.40
C LEU A 91 -21.82 8.62 -4.17
N ARG A 92 -22.25 8.52 -5.43
CA ARG A 92 -22.65 9.68 -6.23
C ARG A 92 -23.89 10.38 -5.62
N GLU A 93 -24.87 9.62 -5.15
CA GLU A 93 -26.03 10.14 -4.43
C GLU A 93 -25.64 10.81 -3.09
N MET A 94 -24.58 10.32 -2.45
CA MET A 94 -24.02 10.91 -1.23
C MET A 94 -23.17 12.18 -1.47
N GLY A 95 -23.02 12.61 -2.73
CA GLY A 95 -22.34 13.85 -3.11
C GLY A 95 -20.88 13.69 -3.54
N PHE A 96 -20.35 12.45 -3.65
CA PHE A 96 -19.00 12.25 -4.13
C PHE A 96 -18.83 12.63 -5.61
N GLY A 97 -17.68 13.23 -5.94
CA GLY A 97 -17.36 13.64 -7.29
C GLY A 97 -17.20 12.47 -8.27
N LYS A 98 -17.37 12.74 -9.56
CA LYS A 98 -17.32 11.72 -10.63
C LYS A 98 -16.05 10.86 -10.60
N ARG A 99 -14.89 11.47 -10.34
CA ARG A 99 -13.60 10.77 -10.29
C ARG A 99 -13.54 9.79 -9.12
N PHE A 100 -14.02 10.20 -7.93
CA PHE A 100 -14.08 9.32 -6.77
C PHE A 100 -14.96 8.10 -7.01
N CYS A 101 -16.17 8.32 -7.56
CA CYS A 101 -17.08 7.24 -7.90
C CYS A 101 -16.48 6.30 -8.94
N LYS A 102 -15.79 6.83 -9.97
CA LYS A 102 -15.08 6.02 -10.97
C LYS A 102 -14.00 5.15 -10.32
N VAL A 103 -13.18 5.70 -9.44
CA VAL A 103 -12.14 4.94 -8.71
C VAL A 103 -12.75 3.80 -7.91
N CYS A 104 -13.86 4.02 -7.22
CA CYS A 104 -14.56 2.98 -6.48
C CYS A 104 -15.20 1.92 -7.38
N GLU A 105 -15.75 2.30 -8.54
CA GLU A 105 -16.31 1.38 -9.52
C GLU A 105 -15.25 0.45 -10.12
N GLU A 106 -14.04 0.97 -10.29
CA GLU A 106 -12.89 0.27 -10.86
C GLU A 106 -12.13 -0.64 -9.88
N ILE A 107 -12.61 -0.84 -8.65
CA ILE A 107 -11.92 -1.64 -7.62
C ILE A 107 -11.58 -3.06 -8.09
N ASN A 108 -12.29 -3.56 -9.07
CA ASN A 108 -12.02 -4.84 -9.70
C ASN A 108 -11.96 -4.69 -11.23
N ARG A 109 -11.42 -5.71 -11.90
CA ARG A 109 -11.27 -5.71 -13.36
C ARG A 109 -12.54 -6.08 -14.14
N TYR A 110 -13.67 -6.16 -13.48
CA TYR A 110 -14.97 -6.33 -14.14
C TYR A 110 -15.49 -5.01 -14.73
N SER A 111 -14.95 -3.88 -14.28
CA SER A 111 -15.23 -2.58 -14.88
C SER A 111 -14.31 -2.37 -16.08
N ASN A 112 -14.93 -2.13 -17.25
CA ASN A 112 -14.21 -1.96 -18.53
C ASN A 112 -13.82 -0.50 -18.81
N SER A 113 -13.49 0.28 -17.79
CA SER A 113 -13.05 1.66 -18.01
C SER A 113 -11.62 1.71 -18.54
N ASN A 114 -11.40 2.47 -19.62
CA ASN A 114 -10.09 2.70 -20.20
C ASN A 114 -9.97 4.20 -20.58
N PRO A 115 -8.99 4.95 -20.08
CA PRO A 115 -7.95 4.51 -19.16
C PRO A 115 -8.47 4.35 -17.73
N ARG A 116 -7.84 3.41 -17.01
CA ARG A 116 -8.08 3.14 -15.60
C ARG A 116 -7.39 4.19 -14.72
N GLU A 117 -8.04 4.59 -13.63
CA GLU A 117 -7.46 5.52 -12.65
C GLU A 117 -6.28 4.87 -11.89
N ARG A 118 -5.31 5.69 -11.48
CA ARG A 118 -4.13 5.20 -10.74
C ARG A 118 -4.51 4.63 -9.38
N GLU A 119 -5.40 5.30 -8.70
CA GLU A 119 -5.89 4.92 -7.38
C GLU A 119 -6.65 3.60 -7.41
N SER A 120 -7.34 3.29 -8.51
CA SER A 120 -8.05 2.02 -8.69
C SER A 120 -7.10 0.83 -8.69
N ASP A 121 -5.90 0.99 -9.24
CA ASP A 121 -4.88 -0.06 -9.23
C ASP A 121 -4.37 -0.34 -7.79
N ILE A 122 -4.27 0.69 -6.96
CA ILE A 122 -3.91 0.53 -5.54
C ILE A 122 -5.03 -0.19 -4.80
N LEU A 123 -6.29 0.25 -4.98
CA LEU A 123 -7.46 -0.37 -4.36
C LEU A 123 -7.58 -1.86 -4.72
N GLU A 124 -7.36 -2.20 -5.98
CA GLU A 124 -7.42 -3.58 -6.46
C GLU A 124 -6.39 -4.48 -5.77
N LEU A 125 -5.13 -4.05 -5.70
CA LEU A 125 -4.07 -4.80 -5.03
C LEU A 125 -4.38 -5.03 -3.55
N VAL A 126 -4.78 -3.98 -2.88
CA VAL A 126 -5.09 -4.02 -1.43
C VAL A 126 -6.33 -4.86 -1.15
N ASP A 127 -7.39 -4.74 -1.95
CA ASP A 127 -8.61 -5.53 -1.76
C ASP A 127 -8.36 -7.02 -2.02
N GLN A 128 -7.65 -7.36 -3.10
CA GLN A 128 -7.32 -8.75 -3.43
C GLN A 128 -6.37 -9.36 -2.41
N PHE A 129 -5.24 -8.72 -2.15
CA PHE A 129 -4.22 -9.22 -1.23
C PHE A 129 -4.77 -9.31 0.20
N GLY A 130 -5.33 -8.22 0.73
CA GLY A 130 -5.90 -8.20 2.07
C GLY A 130 -7.03 -9.22 2.24
N GLY A 131 -7.87 -9.39 1.20
CA GLY A 131 -8.92 -10.40 1.20
C GLY A 131 -8.39 -11.84 1.16
N MET A 132 -7.18 -12.10 0.67
CA MET A 132 -6.55 -13.42 0.69
C MET A 132 -5.95 -13.77 2.06
N LEU A 133 -5.46 -12.80 2.80
CA LEU A 133 -4.84 -13.02 4.12
C LEU A 133 -5.85 -13.33 5.23
N LEU A 134 -7.12 -12.96 5.07
CA LEU A 134 -8.13 -13.10 6.10
C LEU A 134 -8.87 -14.43 6.01
N ASP A 135 -9.17 -15.00 7.18
CA ASP A 135 -10.04 -16.16 7.32
C ASP A 135 -11.45 -15.82 6.80
N ARG A 136 -12.06 -16.80 6.17
CA ARG A 136 -13.44 -16.76 5.70
C ARG A 136 -14.16 -18.03 6.16
N PRO A 137 -15.50 -18.05 6.18
CA PRO A 137 -16.23 -19.27 6.53
C PRO A 137 -15.82 -20.49 5.70
N GLU A 138 -15.47 -20.27 4.43
CA GLU A 138 -15.13 -21.33 3.48
C GLU A 138 -13.64 -21.66 3.40
N ARG A 139 -12.74 -20.86 4.02
CA ARG A 139 -11.28 -21.08 3.96
C ARG A 139 -10.50 -20.35 5.05
N ILE A 140 -9.37 -20.92 5.41
CA ILE A 140 -8.32 -20.24 6.19
C ILE A 140 -7.62 -19.23 5.30
N GLY A 141 -7.17 -18.11 5.86
CA GLY A 141 -6.36 -17.11 5.17
C GLY A 141 -5.04 -17.68 4.66
N PHE A 142 -4.61 -17.22 3.50
CA PHE A 142 -3.31 -17.60 2.93
C PHE A 142 -2.16 -16.93 3.71
N LYS A 143 -1.00 -17.56 3.67
CA LYS A 143 0.23 -16.88 4.09
C LYS A 143 0.57 -15.77 3.10
N PRO A 144 1.34 -14.74 3.54
CA PRO A 144 1.70 -13.62 2.67
C PRO A 144 2.37 -14.03 1.35
N ASP A 145 3.29 -14.97 1.39
CA ASP A 145 3.99 -15.52 0.21
C ASP A 145 3.03 -16.23 -0.75
N GLU A 146 2.13 -17.08 -0.23
CA GLU A 146 1.10 -17.74 -1.03
C GLU A 146 0.13 -16.73 -1.66
N ALA A 147 -0.25 -15.70 -0.91
CA ALA A 147 -1.12 -14.64 -1.39
C ALA A 147 -0.45 -13.82 -2.51
N LEU A 148 0.86 -13.55 -2.41
CA LEU A 148 1.62 -12.87 -3.47
C LEU A 148 1.67 -13.68 -4.76
N VAL A 149 1.95 -14.99 -4.69
CA VAL A 149 1.95 -15.86 -5.87
C VAL A 149 0.58 -15.85 -6.56
N LEU A 150 -0.51 -15.90 -5.80
CA LEU A 150 -1.86 -15.82 -6.36
C LEU A 150 -2.17 -14.45 -6.96
N LEU A 151 -1.70 -13.37 -6.34
CA LEU A 151 -1.87 -12.01 -6.82
C LEU A 151 -1.16 -11.81 -8.17
N GLU A 152 0.09 -12.26 -8.27
CA GLU A 152 0.85 -12.27 -9.52
C GLU A 152 0.13 -13.05 -10.62
N HIS A 153 -0.28 -14.27 -10.32
CA HIS A 153 -0.96 -15.12 -11.29
C HIS A 153 -2.25 -14.49 -11.84
N ARG A 154 -3.02 -13.81 -11.00
CA ARG A 154 -4.23 -13.08 -11.43
C ARG A 154 -3.92 -11.91 -12.35
N ASN A 155 -2.80 -11.23 -12.11
CA ASN A 155 -2.40 -10.06 -12.89
C ASN A 155 -1.69 -10.41 -14.21
N LEU A 156 -1.21 -11.66 -14.38
CA LEU A 156 -0.53 -12.09 -15.61
C LEU A 156 -1.47 -12.29 -16.81
N LYS A 157 -2.79 -12.31 -16.61
CA LYS A 157 -3.69 -12.79 -17.67
C LYS A 157 -4.06 -11.77 -18.73
N ASP A 158 -4.18 -10.45 -18.42
CA ASP A 158 -4.67 -9.50 -19.44
C ASP A 158 -4.05 -8.10 -19.39
N GLU A 159 -3.92 -7.48 -18.23
CA GLU A 159 -3.29 -6.17 -18.05
C GLU A 159 -2.60 -6.10 -16.70
N TYR A 160 -1.33 -5.72 -16.71
CA TYR A 160 -0.58 -5.54 -15.48
C TYR A 160 -1.13 -4.38 -14.67
N ASN A 161 -1.36 -4.63 -13.38
CA ASN A 161 -1.51 -3.56 -12.42
C ASN A 161 -0.18 -2.80 -12.33
N ARG A 162 -0.23 -1.48 -12.54
CA ARG A 162 1.00 -0.64 -12.63
C ARG A 162 1.85 -0.61 -11.37
N TYR A 163 1.30 -0.99 -10.24
CA TYR A 163 1.98 -0.99 -8.94
C TYR A 163 2.27 -2.39 -8.39
N LEU A 164 1.99 -3.44 -9.14
CA LEU A 164 2.13 -4.83 -8.67
C LEU A 164 3.56 -5.11 -8.15
N HIS A 165 4.57 -4.72 -8.90
CA HIS A 165 5.97 -4.96 -8.51
C HIS A 165 6.33 -4.24 -7.21
N THR A 166 6.02 -2.95 -7.11
CA THR A 166 6.24 -2.15 -5.90
C THR A 166 5.44 -2.69 -4.71
N PHE A 167 4.25 -3.24 -4.96
CA PHE A 167 3.43 -3.85 -3.91
C PHE A 167 4.06 -5.17 -3.40
N ILE A 168 4.64 -5.98 -4.28
CA ILE A 168 5.37 -7.20 -3.89
C ILE A 168 6.59 -6.83 -3.04
N GLU A 169 7.36 -5.82 -3.44
CA GLU A 169 8.49 -5.32 -2.65
C GLU A 169 8.05 -4.82 -1.27
N PHE A 170 6.96 -4.09 -1.21
CA PHE A 170 6.36 -3.63 0.04
C PHE A 170 5.96 -4.78 0.97
N VAL A 171 5.27 -5.80 0.46
CA VAL A 171 4.88 -6.96 1.28
C VAL A 171 6.11 -7.70 1.80
N ASN A 172 7.12 -7.91 0.96
CA ASN A 172 8.39 -8.50 1.35
C ASN A 172 9.12 -7.66 2.41
N PHE A 173 9.00 -6.33 2.35
CA PHE A 173 9.51 -5.43 3.37
C PHE A 173 8.78 -5.62 4.70
N LEU A 174 7.44 -5.66 4.71
CA LEU A 174 6.65 -5.89 5.93
C LEU A 174 6.92 -7.24 6.58
N GLU A 175 7.27 -8.27 5.79
CA GLU A 175 7.65 -9.59 6.29
C GLU A 175 9.08 -9.63 6.88
N LYS A 176 9.88 -8.59 6.69
CA LYS A 176 11.21 -8.44 7.33
C LYS A 176 11.13 -7.65 8.65
N ILE A 177 10.17 -6.74 8.79
CA ILE A 177 10.02 -5.94 10.01
C ILE A 177 9.49 -6.81 11.15
N GLN A 178 10.28 -6.97 12.19
CA GLN A 178 9.92 -7.72 13.39
C GLN A 178 9.39 -6.79 14.48
N ILE A 179 8.22 -7.06 15.02
CA ILE A 179 7.54 -6.21 16.01
C ILE A 179 7.73 -6.69 17.44
N ASN A 180 8.29 -7.88 17.70
CA ASN A 180 8.29 -8.41 19.06
C ASN A 180 9.54 -9.21 19.41
N ASP A 181 10.09 -8.93 20.59
CA ASP A 181 11.31 -9.53 21.13
C ASP A 181 11.13 -11.00 21.57
N LEU A 182 9.90 -11.46 21.79
CA LEU A 182 9.62 -12.79 22.37
C LEU A 182 9.26 -13.85 21.33
N VAL A 183 8.66 -13.46 20.21
CA VAL A 183 8.33 -14.34 19.08
C VAL A 183 8.57 -13.55 17.82
N SER A 184 9.37 -14.06 16.91
CA SER A 184 9.62 -13.49 15.59
C SER A 184 8.29 -13.30 14.83
N MET A 185 7.64 -12.17 15.05
CA MET A 185 6.36 -11.82 14.45
C MET A 185 6.52 -10.59 13.58
N THR A 186 6.29 -10.75 12.29
CA THR A 186 6.37 -9.67 11.33
C THR A 186 5.19 -8.69 11.46
N ALA A 187 5.35 -7.50 10.94
CA ALA A 187 4.32 -6.46 10.96
C ALA A 187 2.99 -6.96 10.38
N LEU A 188 3.07 -7.62 9.23
CA LEU A 188 1.88 -8.12 8.55
C LEU A 188 1.19 -9.24 9.35
N ARG A 189 1.96 -10.19 9.88
CA ARG A 189 1.42 -11.25 10.75
C ARG A 189 0.80 -10.70 12.02
N ARG A 190 1.38 -9.64 12.58
CA ARG A 190 0.79 -8.96 13.74
C ARG A 190 -0.56 -8.34 13.43
N LEU A 191 -0.69 -7.69 12.27
CA LEU A 191 -1.97 -7.11 11.85
C LEU A 191 -3.04 -8.20 11.63
N VAL A 192 -2.69 -9.29 10.95
CA VAL A 192 -3.58 -10.46 10.78
C VAL A 192 -4.00 -11.03 12.13
N LYS A 193 -3.06 -11.18 13.07
CA LYS A 193 -3.35 -11.68 14.42
C LYS A 193 -4.31 -10.76 15.16
N ILE A 194 -4.09 -9.44 15.15
CA ILE A 194 -5.01 -8.47 15.77
C ILE A 194 -6.42 -8.60 15.16
N HIS A 195 -6.52 -8.76 13.84
CA HIS A 195 -7.78 -8.95 13.16
C HIS A 195 -8.51 -10.22 13.66
N ASN A 196 -7.81 -11.35 13.73
CA ASN A 196 -8.41 -12.63 14.08
C ASN A 196 -8.80 -12.72 15.58
N GLU A 197 -7.99 -12.10 16.46
CA GLU A 197 -8.22 -12.13 17.92
C GLU A 197 -9.23 -11.07 18.40
N THR A 198 -9.61 -10.10 17.57
CA THR A 198 -10.52 -9.02 17.96
C THR A 198 -11.88 -9.22 17.30
N GLU A 199 -12.91 -9.56 18.09
CA GLU A 199 -14.25 -9.80 17.56
C GLU A 199 -14.96 -8.50 17.16
N GLU A 200 -14.92 -7.49 18.03
CA GLU A 200 -15.65 -6.26 17.85
C GLU A 200 -14.90 -5.26 16.94
N LEU A 201 -15.63 -4.71 15.95
CA LEU A 201 -15.08 -3.76 15.00
C LEU A 201 -14.49 -2.50 15.67
N THR A 202 -15.17 -1.94 16.65
CA THR A 202 -14.70 -0.74 17.37
C THR A 202 -13.39 -1.00 18.12
N LYS A 203 -13.29 -2.14 18.78
CA LYS A 203 -12.03 -2.57 19.44
C LYS A 203 -10.92 -2.84 18.44
N PHE A 204 -11.26 -3.35 17.25
CA PHE A 204 -10.29 -3.57 16.19
C PHE A 204 -9.73 -2.23 15.68
N ILE A 205 -10.59 -1.27 15.39
CA ILE A 205 -10.18 0.10 15.00
C ILE A 205 -9.26 0.70 16.06
N GLN A 206 -9.63 0.62 17.33
CA GLN A 206 -8.80 1.14 18.43
C GLN A 206 -7.42 0.49 18.48
N LYS A 207 -7.34 -0.84 18.33
CA LYS A 207 -6.06 -1.55 18.32
C LYS A 207 -5.20 -1.21 17.09
N VAL A 208 -5.81 -1.00 15.93
CA VAL A 208 -5.07 -0.59 14.73
C VAL A 208 -4.51 0.81 14.93
N VAL A 209 -5.36 1.78 15.23
CA VAL A 209 -4.99 3.21 15.28
C VAL A 209 -4.07 3.54 16.46
N TYR A 210 -4.34 3.00 17.66
CA TYR A 210 -3.62 3.42 18.86
C TYR A 210 -2.50 2.46 19.30
N GLU A 211 -2.53 1.21 18.88
CA GLU A 211 -1.51 0.24 19.30
C GLU A 211 -0.60 -0.22 18.16
N PHE A 212 -1.16 -0.45 16.96
CA PHE A 212 -0.41 -0.98 15.82
C PHE A 212 0.29 0.13 15.02
N GLU A 213 -0.46 1.13 14.53
CA GLU A 213 0.08 2.20 13.69
C GLU A 213 1.29 2.91 14.33
N PRO A 214 1.25 3.37 15.60
CA PRO A 214 2.40 4.07 16.17
C PRO A 214 3.66 3.23 16.27
N LYS A 215 3.50 1.91 16.50
CA LYS A 215 4.65 0.98 16.57
C LYS A 215 5.25 0.72 15.21
N ILE A 216 4.41 0.47 14.22
CA ILE A 216 4.88 0.16 12.88
C ILE A 216 5.49 1.38 12.20
N ASP A 217 4.90 2.56 12.37
CA ASP A 217 5.42 3.80 11.81
C ASP A 217 6.80 4.14 12.39
N LYS A 218 6.99 3.93 13.69
CA LYS A 218 8.30 4.07 14.33
C LYS A 218 9.34 3.11 13.73
N LEU A 219 8.99 1.83 13.57
CA LEU A 219 9.89 0.82 13.01
C LEU A 219 10.22 1.09 11.54
N ILE A 220 9.25 1.58 10.75
CA ILE A 220 9.47 1.99 9.35
C ILE A 220 10.42 3.19 9.31
N ALA A 221 10.26 4.16 10.19
CA ALA A 221 11.14 5.32 10.27
C ALA A 221 12.58 4.92 10.64
N GLU A 222 12.74 4.14 11.71
CA GLU A 222 14.05 3.64 12.15
C GLU A 222 14.77 2.85 11.05
N GLN A 223 14.06 1.98 10.34
CA GLN A 223 14.64 1.18 9.27
C GLN A 223 14.98 2.00 8.02
N ASN A 224 14.20 3.04 7.72
CA ASN A 224 14.53 3.98 6.65
C ASN A 224 15.78 4.80 6.98
N GLU A 225 16.01 5.15 8.24
CA GLU A 225 17.25 5.82 8.69
C GLU A 225 18.46 4.90 8.53
N GLU A 226 18.38 3.63 8.97
CA GLU A 226 19.46 2.65 8.79
C GLU A 226 19.80 2.42 7.31
N ILE A 227 18.79 2.31 6.44
CA ILE A 227 19.01 2.15 4.99
C ILE A 227 19.66 3.40 4.41
N ALA A 228 19.24 4.59 4.83
CA ALA A 228 19.84 5.84 4.39
C ALA A 228 21.32 5.93 4.82
N GLU A 229 21.65 5.62 6.06
CA GLU A 229 23.02 5.59 6.57
C GLU A 229 23.90 4.57 5.82
N GLU A 230 23.37 3.36 5.56
CA GLU A 230 24.08 2.36 4.76
C GLU A 230 24.34 2.83 3.32
N MET A 231 23.37 3.50 2.68
CA MET A 231 23.54 4.07 1.35
C MET A 231 24.57 5.21 1.34
N PHE A 232 24.55 6.09 2.34
CA PHE A 232 25.55 7.16 2.47
C PHE A 232 26.97 6.59 2.68
N SER A 233 27.11 5.58 3.53
CA SER A 233 28.38 4.89 3.72
C SER A 233 28.93 4.27 2.45
N LYS A 234 28.07 3.62 1.64
CA LYS A 234 28.46 3.06 0.33
C LYS A 234 28.87 4.14 -0.68
N VAL A 235 28.23 5.31 -0.65
CA VAL A 235 28.58 6.44 -1.52
C VAL A 235 29.92 7.05 -1.08
N GLU A 236 30.18 7.17 0.22
CA GLU A 236 31.47 7.62 0.73
C GLU A 236 32.60 6.64 0.35
N ASP A 237 32.38 5.33 0.49
CA ASP A 237 33.36 4.32 0.08
C ASP A 237 33.59 4.30 -1.44
N ALA A 238 32.54 4.53 -2.25
CA ALA A 238 32.67 4.63 -3.70
C ALA A 238 33.42 5.89 -4.15
N ASN A 239 33.40 6.96 -3.36
CA ASN A 239 34.12 8.19 -3.62
C ASN A 239 35.54 8.20 -3.01
N ARG A 240 35.96 7.17 -2.27
CA ARG A 240 37.35 7.06 -1.86
C ARG A 240 38.24 6.92 -3.07
N PRO A 241 39.32 7.73 -3.15
CA PRO A 241 40.24 7.62 -4.28
C PRO A 241 40.83 6.18 -4.28
N LEU A 242 40.70 5.52 -5.44
CA LEU A 242 41.20 4.14 -5.65
C LEU A 242 42.70 4.00 -5.35
N PHE A 243 43.42 5.11 -5.34
CA PHE A 243 44.86 5.16 -5.08
C PHE A 243 45.19 6.24 -4.05
N SER A 244 46.24 6.01 -3.26
CA SER A 244 46.78 7.06 -2.41
C SER A 244 47.23 8.27 -3.23
N GLU A 245 47.27 9.46 -2.64
CA GLU A 245 47.74 10.66 -3.33
C GLU A 245 49.14 10.50 -3.96
N GLU A 246 50.03 9.76 -3.29
CA GLU A 246 51.35 9.45 -3.79
C GLU A 246 51.31 8.55 -5.05
N THR A 247 50.43 7.51 -5.02
CA THR A 247 50.23 6.63 -6.15
C THR A 247 49.61 7.36 -7.33
N THR A 248 48.61 8.21 -7.09
CA THR A 248 47.98 9.05 -8.10
C THR A 248 48.99 9.97 -8.74
N ARG A 249 49.87 10.60 -7.92
CA ARG A 249 50.94 11.50 -8.40
C ARG A 249 51.95 10.74 -9.27
N LYS A 250 52.33 9.51 -8.87
CA LYS A 250 53.23 8.65 -9.67
C LYS A 250 52.62 8.26 -11.02
N ILE A 251 51.33 7.90 -11.02
CA ILE A 251 50.60 7.57 -12.26
C ILE A 251 50.51 8.77 -13.18
N MET A 252 50.16 9.94 -12.64
CA MET A 252 50.06 11.19 -13.44
C MET A 252 51.40 11.63 -14.01
N ALA A 253 52.48 11.49 -13.23
CA ALA A 253 53.82 11.77 -13.72
C ALA A 253 54.20 10.81 -14.87
N HIS A 254 53.87 9.54 -14.76
CA HIS A 254 54.15 8.52 -15.78
C HIS A 254 53.36 8.75 -17.06
N ILE A 255 52.08 9.21 -16.96
CA ILE A 255 51.25 9.58 -18.10
C ILE A 255 51.79 10.83 -18.79
N HIS A 256 52.26 11.82 -18.02
CA HIS A 256 52.87 13.03 -18.58
C HIS A 256 54.20 12.79 -19.32
N ASP A 257 54.93 11.77 -18.91
CA ASP A 257 56.20 11.38 -19.54
C ASP A 257 56.08 10.40 -20.70
N ASP A 258 54.87 9.84 -20.92
CA ASP A 258 54.60 8.93 -22.03
C ASP A 258 54.70 9.66 -23.40
N PRO A 259 55.63 9.29 -24.28
CA PRO A 259 55.82 9.95 -25.59
C PRO A 259 54.57 9.91 -26.48
N ARG A 260 53.66 8.97 -26.26
CA ARG A 260 52.41 8.81 -27.01
C ARG A 260 51.39 9.88 -26.69
N MET A 261 51.37 10.41 -25.45
CA MET A 261 50.48 11.52 -25.04
C MET A 261 50.98 12.87 -25.49
N LYS A 262 52.23 13.00 -25.90
CA LYS A 262 52.78 14.26 -26.43
C LYS A 262 52.43 14.51 -27.91
N GLN A 263 51.86 13.53 -28.61
CA GLN A 263 51.50 13.65 -30.04
C GLN A 263 50.06 14.13 -30.29
N GLU A 264 49.16 14.11 -29.31
CA GLU A 264 47.76 14.54 -29.47
C GLU A 264 47.54 16.07 -29.25
N GLY A 265 48.55 16.80 -28.91
CA GLY A 265 48.50 18.25 -28.69
C GLY A 265 48.92 19.14 -29.89
N GLN A 266 49.10 18.58 -31.07
CA GLN A 266 49.40 19.30 -32.31
C GLN A 266 48.46 18.90 -33.46
N VAL A 267 47.20 19.34 -33.36
CA VAL A 267 46.30 19.52 -34.52
C VAL A 267 45.48 20.79 -34.30
#